data_91f19a5498e1ac40eec8b70f5317480a
#
_entry.id   91f19a5498e1ac40eec8b70f5317480a
#
_cell.length_a   1.000
_cell.length_b   1.000
_cell.length_c   1.000
_cell.angle_alpha   90.00
_cell.angle_beta   90.00
_cell.angle_gamma   90.00
#
_symmetry.space_group_name_H-M   'P 1'
#
loop_
_entity.id
_entity.type
_entity.pdbx_description
1 polymer ?
#
loop_
_entity_poly.entity_id
_entity_poly.type
_entity_poly.pdbx_seq_one_letter_code
_entity_poly.pdbx_strand_id
1 'polypeptide(L)'
;MKTPKLVLSVLACSVVVGNYAQNIPTHAPYVELLPTKEISIAGGDKKTVYLDFYDYFESWEPGVPLSEDENFYIARVPMKKRFVNTATQVDPTMTQDRKFSMWTPMGISDTYWQSLPRYVFDGDNFSMWSYVDSQGGWSLPWVRVPGAYSDVTHRNGVANSGGLIFFDSWGGDNTSPTANVNMLVKKEGGKFKYVEKFVKFLRYYGLDGVGINPEGPVPQASALQDFFSQCREYAESIGWQFHVYWYGVGSNGGSMDLGSSFGSSKQDWLWKNNKQVVDMYMLNYDWGYSASSSASYAEQIGANPYTLYAVSY
;
A
#
# COMPACT_ATOMS: atom_id res chain seq x y z
N MET A 1 20.23 -43.14 -44.65
CA MET A 1 19.61 -43.65 -43.43
C MET A 1 20.31 -43.04 -42.22
N LYS A 2 19.86 -41.90 -41.76
CA LYS A 2 20.34 -41.23 -40.51
C LYS A 2 19.19 -40.45 -39.89
N THR A 3 18.16 -41.13 -39.40
CA THR A 3 17.02 -40.39 -38.83
C THR A 3 16.39 -40.97 -37.54
N PRO A 4 17.05 -41.80 -36.73
CA PRO A 4 16.43 -42.13 -35.44
C PRO A 4 16.92 -41.31 -34.25
N LYS A 5 18.05 -40.59 -34.34
CA LYS A 5 18.61 -39.88 -33.16
C LYS A 5 17.90 -38.58 -32.80
N LEU A 6 17.29 -37.91 -33.78
CA LEU A 6 16.62 -36.63 -33.52
C LEU A 6 15.25 -36.81 -32.85
N VAL A 7 14.54 -37.89 -33.23
CA VAL A 7 13.24 -38.19 -32.64
C VAL A 7 13.34 -38.65 -31.19
N LEU A 8 14.42 -39.35 -30.84
CA LEU A 8 14.65 -39.74 -29.43
C LEU A 8 15.00 -38.59 -28.52
N SER A 9 15.71 -37.57 -29.03
CA SER A 9 16.08 -36.37 -28.27
C SER A 9 14.86 -35.47 -28.00
N VAL A 10 13.95 -35.35 -28.95
CA VAL A 10 12.71 -34.55 -28.78
C VAL A 10 11.74 -35.27 -27.83
N LEU A 11 11.66 -36.59 -27.88
CA LEU A 11 10.81 -37.32 -26.94
C LEU A 11 11.37 -37.30 -25.51
N ALA A 12 12.69 -37.35 -25.34
CA ALA A 12 13.32 -37.25 -24.03
C ALA A 12 13.14 -35.85 -23.42
N CYS A 13 13.24 -34.77 -24.22
CA CYS A 13 12.95 -33.43 -23.74
C CYS A 13 11.48 -33.21 -23.36
N SER A 14 10.54 -33.75 -24.14
CA SER A 14 9.13 -33.63 -23.84
C SER A 14 8.72 -34.43 -22.60
N VAL A 15 9.32 -35.59 -22.37
CA VAL A 15 9.08 -36.42 -21.17
C VAL A 15 9.67 -35.73 -19.91
N VAL A 16 10.84 -35.12 -20.03
CA VAL A 16 11.45 -34.38 -18.90
C VAL A 16 10.64 -33.15 -18.56
N VAL A 17 10.19 -32.39 -19.55
CA VAL A 17 9.34 -31.20 -19.32
C VAL A 17 7.97 -31.59 -18.76
N GLY A 18 7.38 -32.68 -19.24
CA GLY A 18 6.11 -33.19 -18.73
C GLY A 18 6.21 -33.65 -17.26
N ASN A 19 7.30 -34.30 -16.88
CA ASN A 19 7.50 -34.76 -15.51
C ASN A 19 7.80 -33.59 -14.54
N TYR A 20 8.49 -32.56 -14.99
CA TYR A 20 8.70 -31.36 -14.19
C TYR A 20 7.39 -30.58 -13.98
N ALA A 21 6.56 -30.53 -15.00
CA ALA A 21 5.27 -29.86 -14.92
C ALA A 21 4.28 -30.58 -13.98
N GLN A 22 4.35 -31.92 -13.91
CA GLN A 22 3.49 -32.71 -13.04
C GLN A 22 3.89 -32.68 -11.55
N ASN A 23 5.12 -32.27 -11.24
CA ASN A 23 5.64 -32.22 -9.87
C ASN A 23 5.71 -30.81 -9.30
N ILE A 24 5.28 -29.80 -10.03
CA ILE A 24 5.09 -28.46 -9.44
C ILE A 24 3.83 -28.54 -8.58
N PRO A 25 3.94 -28.38 -7.26
CA PRO A 25 2.76 -28.41 -6.40
C PRO A 25 1.77 -27.35 -6.88
N THR A 26 0.53 -27.72 -7.07
CA THR A 26 -0.56 -26.80 -7.39
C THR A 26 -0.80 -25.79 -6.25
N HIS A 27 -0.34 -26.14 -5.04
CA HIS A 27 -0.19 -25.25 -3.92
C HIS A 27 1.30 -25.19 -3.61
N ALA A 28 1.94 -24.15 -4.12
CA ALA A 28 3.33 -23.93 -3.81
C ALA A 28 3.51 -23.82 -2.29
N PRO A 29 4.64 -24.30 -1.74
CA PRO A 29 4.97 -24.09 -0.33
C PRO A 29 5.14 -22.61 0.05
N TYR A 30 4.81 -21.71 -0.87
CA TYR A 30 4.87 -20.26 -0.79
C TYR A 30 3.48 -19.59 -0.74
N VAL A 31 2.45 -20.37 -0.46
CA VAL A 31 1.10 -19.83 -0.19
C VAL A 31 1.02 -19.50 1.28
N GLU A 32 0.76 -18.24 1.58
CA GLU A 32 0.53 -17.76 2.94
C GLU A 32 -0.95 -17.55 3.16
N LEU A 33 -1.49 -18.16 4.19
CA LEU A 33 -2.83 -17.86 4.65
C LEU A 33 -2.79 -16.57 5.47
N LEU A 34 -3.72 -15.66 5.18
CA LEU A 34 -3.86 -14.45 5.99
C LEU A 34 -4.22 -14.84 7.45
N PRO A 35 -3.47 -14.37 8.45
CA PRO A 35 -3.71 -14.74 9.83
C PRO A 35 -5.04 -14.19 10.31
N THR A 36 -5.67 -14.97 11.19
CA THR A 36 -7.00 -14.68 11.73
C THR A 36 -6.99 -14.67 13.26
N LYS A 37 -8.03 -14.03 13.82
CA LYS A 37 -8.35 -14.08 15.25
C LYS A 37 -9.83 -14.34 15.46
N GLU A 38 -10.20 -14.84 16.63
CA GLU A 38 -11.61 -14.92 17.04
C GLU A 38 -11.98 -13.65 17.82
N ILE A 39 -13.12 -13.06 17.46
CA ILE A 39 -13.73 -11.96 18.21
C ILE A 39 -15.10 -12.39 18.73
N SER A 40 -15.50 -11.83 19.86
CA SER A 40 -16.86 -11.99 20.39
C SER A 40 -17.78 -10.96 19.75
N ILE A 41 -18.93 -11.41 19.26
CA ILE A 41 -19.97 -10.55 18.70
C ILE A 41 -21.17 -10.46 19.63
N ALA A 42 -22.10 -9.55 19.32
CA ALA A 42 -23.35 -9.40 20.08
C ALA A 42 -24.12 -10.73 20.12
N GLY A 43 -24.54 -11.14 21.32
CA GLY A 43 -25.21 -12.44 21.54
C GLY A 43 -24.30 -13.53 22.15
N GLY A 44 -23.00 -13.27 22.29
CA GLY A 44 -22.04 -14.21 22.89
C GLY A 44 -21.42 -15.19 21.89
N ASP A 45 -21.79 -15.09 20.61
CA ASP A 45 -21.18 -15.88 19.56
C ASP A 45 -19.77 -15.40 19.22
N LYS A 46 -18.99 -16.26 18.60
CA LYS A 46 -17.65 -15.96 18.12
C LYS A 46 -17.64 -15.85 16.59
N LYS A 47 -16.85 -14.93 16.08
CA LYS A 47 -16.59 -14.76 14.64
C LYS A 47 -15.10 -14.75 14.40
N THR A 48 -14.66 -15.49 13.38
CA THR A 48 -13.29 -15.41 12.88
C THR A 48 -13.15 -14.23 11.92
N VAL A 49 -12.17 -13.39 12.16
CA VAL A 49 -11.82 -12.24 11.33
C VAL A 49 -10.33 -12.23 11.05
N TYR A 50 -9.91 -11.53 10.00
CA TYR A 50 -8.48 -11.36 9.73
C TYR A 50 -7.85 -10.46 10.80
N LEU A 51 -6.55 -10.70 11.09
CA LEU A 51 -5.75 -9.74 11.83
C LEU A 51 -5.60 -8.47 11.00
N ASP A 52 -5.71 -7.33 11.64
CA ASP A 52 -5.38 -6.06 11.02
C ASP A 52 -4.01 -5.53 11.51
N PHE A 53 -3.59 -4.40 10.93
CA PHE A 53 -2.34 -3.74 11.30
C PHE A 53 -2.24 -3.48 12.82
N TYR A 54 -3.32 -3.12 13.46
CA TYR A 54 -3.34 -2.73 14.87
C TYR A 54 -3.16 -3.90 15.82
N ASP A 55 -3.50 -5.11 15.39
CA ASP A 55 -3.35 -6.31 16.20
C ASP A 55 -1.89 -6.67 16.49
N TYR A 56 -0.99 -6.33 15.58
CA TYR A 56 0.41 -6.73 15.68
C TYR A 56 1.41 -5.56 15.76
N PHE A 57 1.04 -4.36 15.33
CA PHE A 57 1.98 -3.25 15.25
C PHE A 57 2.56 -2.87 16.62
N GLU A 58 1.75 -2.85 17.68
CA GLU A 58 2.22 -2.43 18.99
C GLU A 58 3.25 -3.42 19.59
N SER A 59 3.11 -4.71 19.29
CA SER A 59 4.04 -5.78 19.74
C SER A 59 5.19 -6.03 18.77
N TRP A 60 5.12 -5.52 17.52
CA TRP A 60 6.17 -5.75 16.55
C TRP A 60 7.51 -5.17 16.97
N GLU A 61 8.58 -5.93 16.73
CA GLU A 61 9.96 -5.51 16.91
C GLU A 61 10.81 -5.98 15.71
N PRO A 62 11.77 -5.17 15.23
CA PRO A 62 12.62 -5.56 14.11
C PRO A 62 13.35 -6.88 14.37
N GLY A 63 13.24 -7.82 13.44
CA GLY A 63 13.87 -9.13 13.53
C GLY A 63 13.15 -10.15 14.42
N VAL A 64 12.00 -9.79 14.98
CA VAL A 64 11.11 -10.72 15.69
C VAL A 64 9.98 -11.10 14.75
N PRO A 65 9.90 -12.36 14.28
CA PRO A 65 8.84 -12.78 13.37
C PRO A 65 7.45 -12.60 13.97
N LEU A 66 6.53 -12.07 13.17
CA LEU A 66 5.10 -12.01 13.51
C LEU A 66 4.35 -13.30 13.12
N SER A 67 4.93 -14.09 12.21
CA SER A 67 4.42 -15.40 11.77
C SER A 67 5.58 -16.33 11.45
N GLU A 68 5.29 -17.62 11.26
CA GLU A 68 6.29 -18.61 10.86
C GLU A 68 6.92 -18.27 9.50
N ASP A 69 6.15 -17.66 8.61
CA ASP A 69 6.56 -17.28 7.27
C ASP A 69 6.92 -15.78 7.13
N GLU A 70 7.51 -15.19 8.16
CA GLU A 70 7.89 -13.77 8.16
C GLU A 70 8.66 -13.36 6.90
N ASN A 71 9.52 -14.26 6.41
CA ASN A 71 10.29 -14.05 5.18
C ASN A 71 9.45 -13.86 3.92
N PHE A 72 8.21 -14.31 3.93
CA PHE A 72 7.27 -14.11 2.82
C PHE A 72 6.95 -12.62 2.61
N TYR A 73 6.93 -11.84 3.70
CA TYR A 73 6.57 -10.42 3.67
C TYR A 73 7.76 -9.47 3.52
N ILE A 74 9.00 -9.97 3.63
CA ILE A 74 10.19 -9.13 3.58
C ILE A 74 10.66 -8.95 2.14
N ALA A 75 10.65 -7.71 1.66
CA ALA A 75 11.28 -7.34 0.39
C ALA A 75 12.81 -7.35 0.52
N ARG A 76 13.49 -7.75 -0.55
CA ARG A 76 14.95 -7.87 -0.61
C ARG A 76 15.58 -7.02 -1.68
N VAL A 77 14.77 -6.47 -2.57
CA VAL A 77 15.26 -5.63 -3.67
C VAL A 77 15.16 -4.16 -3.26
N PRO A 78 16.27 -3.43 -3.21
CA PRO A 78 16.23 -2.00 -2.96
C PRO A 78 15.59 -1.28 -4.15
N MET A 79 14.98 -0.13 -3.88
CA MET A 79 14.40 0.74 -4.89
C MET A 79 15.46 1.09 -5.95
N LYS A 80 15.16 0.77 -7.20
CA LYS A 80 15.99 1.15 -8.36
C LYS A 80 15.55 2.49 -8.92
N LYS A 81 16.47 3.13 -9.64
CA LYS A 81 16.11 4.31 -10.41
C LYS A 81 15.06 3.92 -11.44
N ARG A 82 13.99 4.70 -11.52
CA ARG A 82 12.93 4.51 -12.49
C ARG A 82 13.49 4.58 -13.91
N PHE A 83 13.14 3.61 -14.71
CA PHE A 83 13.42 3.63 -16.13
C PHE A 83 12.37 4.47 -16.85
N VAL A 84 12.78 5.60 -17.39
CA VAL A 84 11.94 6.43 -18.26
C VAL A 84 12.51 6.35 -19.66
N ASN A 85 11.84 5.64 -20.57
CA ASN A 85 12.20 5.60 -21.97
C ASN A 85 11.33 6.59 -22.75
N THR A 86 11.87 7.77 -22.99
CA THR A 86 11.18 8.83 -23.73
C THR A 86 10.83 8.42 -25.18
N ALA A 87 11.57 7.47 -25.76
CA ALA A 87 11.32 6.97 -27.11
C ALA A 87 10.04 6.10 -27.20
N THR A 88 9.56 5.57 -26.09
CA THR A 88 8.32 4.75 -26.02
C THR A 88 7.14 5.51 -25.46
N GLN A 89 7.31 6.78 -25.08
CA GLN A 89 6.19 7.62 -24.65
C GLN A 89 5.34 7.99 -25.86
N VAL A 90 4.02 7.88 -25.68
CA VAL A 90 3.05 8.23 -26.72
C VAL A 90 3.14 9.73 -27.07
N ASP A 91 3.42 10.55 -26.07
CA ASP A 91 3.66 11.99 -26.22
C ASP A 91 5.00 12.35 -25.60
N PRO A 92 6.04 12.65 -26.40
CA PRO A 92 7.35 13.02 -25.89
C PRO A 92 7.36 14.38 -25.16
N THR A 93 6.29 15.17 -25.27
CA THR A 93 6.15 16.45 -24.59
C THR A 93 5.48 16.32 -23.22
N MET A 94 5.04 15.12 -22.82
CA MET A 94 4.48 14.89 -21.49
C MET A 94 5.45 15.31 -20.40
N THR A 95 4.95 16.16 -19.50
CA THR A 95 5.72 16.58 -18.33
C THR A 95 5.87 15.41 -17.37
N GLN A 96 7.02 15.33 -16.69
CA GLN A 96 7.28 14.32 -15.67
C GLN A 96 6.74 14.73 -14.28
N ASP A 97 6.06 15.86 -14.20
CA ASP A 97 5.53 16.41 -12.93
C ASP A 97 4.25 15.72 -12.52
N ARG A 98 3.54 15.12 -13.46
CA ARG A 98 2.30 14.37 -13.22
C ARG A 98 2.64 12.93 -12.94
N LYS A 99 2.06 12.40 -11.85
CA LYS A 99 2.32 11.04 -11.38
C LYS A 99 1.06 10.20 -11.45
N PHE A 100 1.25 8.93 -11.67
CA PHE A 100 0.19 7.94 -11.66
C PHE A 100 0.43 6.94 -10.52
N SER A 101 -0.56 6.84 -9.63
CA SER A 101 -0.56 5.84 -8.55
C SER A 101 -1.64 4.80 -8.83
N MET A 102 -1.26 3.55 -8.81
CA MET A 102 -2.18 2.44 -9.03
C MET A 102 -2.51 1.77 -7.70
N TRP A 103 -3.80 1.57 -7.44
CA TRP A 103 -4.30 0.82 -6.29
C TRP A 103 -5.04 -0.41 -6.80
N THR A 104 -4.40 -1.55 -6.68
CA THR A 104 -4.95 -2.81 -7.19
C THR A 104 -5.80 -3.47 -6.10
N PRO A 105 -7.06 -3.85 -6.38
CA PRO A 105 -7.79 -4.71 -5.47
C PRO A 105 -7.06 -6.05 -5.40
N MET A 106 -6.40 -6.28 -4.28
CA MET A 106 -5.86 -7.60 -3.95
C MET A 106 -7.03 -8.36 -3.34
N GLY A 107 -7.52 -9.37 -4.05
CA GLY A 107 -8.80 -10.00 -3.79
C GLY A 107 -9.02 -10.39 -2.34
N ILE A 108 -10.02 -9.79 -1.73
CA ILE A 108 -10.53 -10.15 -0.40
C ILE A 108 -11.07 -11.59 -0.40
N SER A 109 -11.52 -12.06 -1.56
CA SER A 109 -11.94 -13.45 -1.77
C SER A 109 -10.78 -14.45 -1.75
N ASP A 110 -9.56 -13.99 -2.00
CA ASP A 110 -8.37 -14.82 -1.93
C ASP A 110 -7.85 -14.81 -0.49
N THR A 111 -8.11 -15.87 0.21
CA THR A 111 -7.70 -16.05 1.60
C THR A 111 -6.20 -16.33 1.75
N TYR A 112 -5.47 -16.32 0.65
CA TYR A 112 -4.02 -16.56 0.60
C TYR A 112 -3.36 -15.80 -0.54
N TRP A 113 -2.07 -15.50 -0.37
CA TRP A 113 -1.21 -14.90 -1.37
C TRP A 113 -0.13 -15.86 -1.83
N GLN A 114 0.37 -15.65 -3.05
CA GLN A 114 1.43 -16.44 -3.64
C GLN A 114 2.62 -15.56 -4.02
N SER A 115 3.83 -16.04 -3.72
CA SER A 115 5.07 -15.36 -4.10
C SER A 115 5.59 -15.76 -5.49
N LEU A 116 5.04 -16.80 -6.07
CA LEU A 116 5.44 -17.30 -7.38
C LEU A 116 4.33 -17.11 -8.41
N PRO A 117 4.69 -16.91 -9.71
CA PRO A 117 3.74 -16.91 -10.80
C PRO A 117 2.95 -18.20 -10.84
N ARG A 118 1.70 -18.14 -11.25
CA ARG A 118 0.89 -19.32 -11.53
C ARG A 118 1.48 -20.09 -12.71
N TYR A 119 1.31 -21.39 -12.65
CA TYR A 119 1.94 -22.36 -13.55
C TYR A 119 1.69 -22.11 -15.04
N VAL A 120 0.50 -21.74 -15.43
CA VAL A 120 0.09 -21.54 -16.84
C VAL A 120 -0.10 -20.06 -17.21
N PHE A 121 0.39 -19.13 -16.42
CA PHE A 121 0.15 -17.70 -16.60
C PHE A 121 -1.35 -17.36 -16.70
N ASP A 122 -2.17 -18.10 -15.99
CA ASP A 122 -3.61 -17.87 -15.90
C ASP A 122 -3.99 -16.75 -14.91
N GLY A 123 -2.99 -16.13 -14.33
CA GLY A 123 -3.15 -14.97 -13.47
C GLY A 123 -2.92 -13.65 -14.20
N ASP A 124 -3.21 -12.58 -13.51
CA ASP A 124 -3.00 -11.24 -14.03
C ASP A 124 -1.52 -10.93 -14.21
N ASN A 125 -1.16 -10.46 -15.40
CA ASN A 125 0.17 -9.99 -15.72
C ASN A 125 0.18 -8.47 -15.82
N PHE A 126 1.00 -7.83 -14.99
CA PHE A 126 1.18 -6.39 -15.06
C PHE A 126 2.49 -6.04 -15.78
N SER A 127 2.39 -5.31 -16.89
CA SER A 127 3.53 -4.92 -17.72
C SER A 127 3.72 -3.40 -17.88
N MET A 128 2.84 -2.59 -17.28
CA MET A 128 2.79 -1.14 -17.48
C MET A 128 3.62 -0.34 -16.46
N TRP A 129 4.69 -0.94 -15.93
CA TRP A 129 5.54 -0.36 -14.87
C TRP A 129 6.11 1.01 -15.23
N SER A 130 6.41 1.27 -16.52
CA SER A 130 6.93 2.55 -16.98
C SER A 130 5.96 3.72 -16.84
N TYR A 131 4.67 3.45 -16.67
CA TYR A 131 3.63 4.46 -16.52
C TYR A 131 3.21 4.69 -15.06
N VAL A 132 3.65 3.86 -14.14
CA VAL A 132 3.24 3.89 -12.74
C VAL A 132 4.38 4.43 -11.88
N ASP A 133 4.10 5.42 -11.05
CA ASP A 133 5.07 5.98 -10.08
C ASP A 133 5.01 5.28 -8.73
N SER A 134 3.82 4.85 -8.35
CA SER A 134 3.61 4.15 -7.09
C SER A 134 2.46 3.16 -7.20
N GLN A 135 2.52 2.14 -6.38
CA GLN A 135 1.52 1.10 -6.32
C GLN A 135 1.18 0.76 -4.87
N GLY A 136 -0.09 0.47 -4.61
CA GLY A 136 -0.57 -0.06 -3.34
C GLY A 136 -1.63 -1.13 -3.55
N GLY A 137 -1.86 -1.94 -2.54
CA GLY A 137 -2.91 -2.93 -2.51
C GLY A 137 -4.18 -2.35 -1.90
N TRP A 138 -5.27 -2.31 -2.65
CA TRP A 138 -6.61 -2.09 -2.11
C TRP A 138 -7.08 -3.42 -1.51
N SER A 139 -6.55 -3.73 -0.36
CA SER A 139 -6.86 -4.96 0.35
C SER A 139 -7.34 -4.63 1.76
N LEU A 140 -7.77 -5.64 2.45
CA LEU A 140 -8.08 -5.60 3.87
C LEU A 140 -6.93 -4.96 4.70
N PRO A 141 -7.16 -4.64 5.96
CA PRO A 141 -6.31 -3.87 6.89
C PRO A 141 -4.92 -4.50 7.17
N TRP A 142 -4.41 -5.24 6.23
CA TRP A 142 -3.13 -5.91 6.26
C TRP A 142 -2.10 -5.08 5.50
N VAL A 143 -1.37 -4.24 6.22
CA VAL A 143 -0.39 -3.31 5.62
C VAL A 143 0.77 -4.05 4.95
N ARG A 144 1.18 -5.18 5.52
CA ARG A 144 2.21 -6.02 4.93
C ARG A 144 1.68 -6.72 3.67
N VAL A 145 2.43 -6.68 2.62
CA VAL A 145 2.18 -7.41 1.37
C VAL A 145 3.31 -8.40 1.12
N PRO A 146 3.11 -9.41 0.26
CA PRO A 146 4.20 -10.33 -0.09
C PRO A 146 5.46 -9.56 -0.53
N GLY A 147 6.62 -9.90 0.03
CA GLY A 147 7.88 -9.24 -0.30
C GLY A 147 8.22 -9.29 -1.78
N ALA A 148 7.82 -10.35 -2.47
CA ALA A 148 7.95 -10.45 -3.92
C ALA A 148 7.20 -9.36 -4.68
N TYR A 149 6.06 -8.88 -4.14
CA TYR A 149 5.32 -7.76 -4.72
C TYR A 149 6.11 -6.45 -4.58
N SER A 150 6.66 -6.17 -3.41
CA SER A 150 7.56 -5.02 -3.21
C SER A 150 8.83 -5.15 -4.07
N ASP A 151 9.41 -6.34 -4.18
CA ASP A 151 10.60 -6.58 -4.98
C ASP A 151 10.38 -6.28 -6.47
N VAL A 152 9.23 -6.62 -7.04
CA VAL A 152 8.96 -6.33 -8.45
C VAL A 152 8.71 -4.84 -8.67
N THR A 153 8.03 -4.16 -7.76
CA THR A 153 7.85 -2.69 -7.86
C THR A 153 9.19 -1.99 -7.78
N HIS A 154 10.04 -2.34 -6.82
CA HIS A 154 11.38 -1.77 -6.65
C HIS A 154 12.30 -2.01 -7.84
N ARG A 155 12.25 -3.21 -8.47
CA ARG A 155 13.02 -3.49 -9.70
C ARG A 155 12.67 -2.55 -10.85
N ASN A 156 11.43 -2.07 -10.87
CA ASN A 156 10.93 -1.15 -11.90
C ASN A 156 10.99 0.33 -11.47
N GLY A 157 11.55 0.62 -10.30
CA GLY A 157 11.64 1.98 -9.76
C GLY A 157 10.27 2.57 -9.37
N VAL A 158 9.33 1.71 -9.00
CA VAL A 158 7.98 2.07 -8.57
C VAL A 158 7.88 1.93 -7.06
N ALA A 159 7.39 2.96 -6.37
CA ALA A 159 7.19 2.93 -4.94
C ALA A 159 6.04 1.98 -4.55
N ASN A 160 6.19 1.26 -3.44
CA ASN A 160 5.17 0.37 -2.93
C ASN A 160 4.66 0.85 -1.56
N SER A 161 3.37 1.12 -1.49
CA SER A 161 2.70 1.57 -0.26
C SER A 161 2.10 0.43 0.57
N GLY A 162 2.30 -0.82 0.15
CA GLY A 162 1.68 -1.96 0.82
C GLY A 162 0.15 -1.95 0.73
N GLY A 163 -0.50 -2.51 1.76
CA GLY A 163 -1.95 -2.46 1.92
C GLY A 163 -2.43 -1.17 2.58
N LEU A 164 -3.74 -0.99 2.62
CA LEU A 164 -4.36 0.17 3.25
C LEU A 164 -4.48 0.02 4.77
N ILE A 165 -4.39 1.13 5.46
CA ILE A 165 -4.89 1.27 6.83
C ILE A 165 -6.29 1.85 6.78
N PHE A 166 -7.25 1.12 7.32
CA PHE A 166 -8.61 1.59 7.48
C PHE A 166 -8.82 2.17 8.88
N PHE A 167 -9.57 3.25 8.97
CA PHE A 167 -9.99 3.83 10.26
C PHE A 167 -11.46 3.56 10.58
N ASP A 168 -12.12 2.81 9.74
CA ASP A 168 -13.51 2.38 9.91
C ASP A 168 -13.61 0.86 10.15
N SER A 169 -14.81 0.38 10.30
CA SER A 169 -15.11 -1.04 10.56
C SER A 169 -15.16 -1.92 9.31
N TRP A 170 -14.68 -1.44 8.15
CA TRP A 170 -14.73 -2.19 6.89
C TRP A 170 -13.92 -3.50 6.94
N GLY A 171 -12.90 -3.54 7.77
CA GLY A 171 -12.11 -4.76 7.99
C GLY A 171 -12.86 -5.90 8.68
N GLY A 172 -14.07 -5.66 9.15
CA GLY A 172 -14.96 -6.67 9.72
C GLY A 172 -14.64 -7.13 11.13
N ASP A 173 -13.69 -6.50 11.80
CA ASP A 173 -13.26 -6.90 13.14
C ASP A 173 -13.82 -6.04 14.27
N ASN A 174 -14.65 -5.05 13.98
CA ASN A 174 -15.23 -4.11 14.96
C ASN A 174 -14.19 -3.32 15.78
N THR A 175 -12.95 -3.22 15.31
CA THR A 175 -11.98 -2.36 15.99
C THR A 175 -12.48 -0.92 15.93
N SER A 176 -12.52 -0.28 17.07
CA SER A 176 -12.96 1.11 17.16
C SER A 176 -11.94 2.00 16.45
N PRO A 177 -12.34 2.81 15.45
CA PRO A 177 -11.45 3.82 14.87
C PRO A 177 -10.76 4.68 15.92
N THR A 178 -11.47 4.95 17.01
CA THR A 178 -10.93 5.68 18.16
C THR A 178 -9.76 4.95 18.82
N ALA A 179 -9.86 3.66 19.04
CA ALA A 179 -8.77 2.88 19.65
C ALA A 179 -7.54 2.84 18.73
N ASN A 180 -7.76 2.66 17.44
CA ASN A 180 -6.69 2.57 16.44
C ASN A 180 -5.92 3.88 16.31
N VAL A 181 -6.62 5.01 16.18
CA VAL A 181 -5.96 6.32 16.12
C VAL A 181 -5.31 6.66 17.45
N ASN A 182 -5.96 6.37 18.59
CA ASN A 182 -5.38 6.59 19.92
C ASN A 182 -4.06 5.83 20.11
N MET A 183 -3.95 4.63 19.58
CA MET A 183 -2.71 3.86 19.60
C MET A 183 -1.62 4.60 18.81
N LEU A 184 -1.87 4.97 17.55
CA LEU A 184 -0.87 5.63 16.71
C LEU A 184 -0.39 6.97 17.30
N VAL A 185 -1.32 7.79 17.82
CA VAL A 185 -0.99 9.13 18.34
C VAL A 185 -0.63 9.15 19.82
N LYS A 186 -0.43 7.98 20.43
CA LYS A 186 0.01 7.87 21.84
C LYS A 186 1.30 8.65 22.07
N LYS A 187 1.34 9.42 23.15
CA LYS A 187 2.50 10.23 23.54
C LYS A 187 3.14 9.71 24.82
N GLU A 188 4.46 9.73 24.83
CA GLU A 188 5.28 9.52 26.03
C GLU A 188 6.27 10.70 26.15
N GLY A 189 6.32 11.35 27.31
CA GLY A 189 7.16 12.52 27.51
C GLY A 189 6.84 13.69 26.56
N GLY A 190 5.57 13.82 26.13
CA GLY A 190 5.11 14.84 25.19
C GLY A 190 5.39 14.57 23.71
N LYS A 191 6.12 13.51 23.37
CA LYS A 191 6.44 13.11 21.99
C LYS A 191 5.59 11.92 21.58
N PHE A 192 5.28 11.80 20.29
CA PHE A 192 4.63 10.60 19.76
C PHE A 192 5.53 9.38 19.95
N LYS A 193 4.97 8.35 20.56
CA LYS A 193 5.70 7.10 20.88
C LYS A 193 6.12 6.33 19.62
N TYR A 194 5.28 6.34 18.61
CA TYR A 194 5.38 5.37 17.50
C TYR A 194 5.90 5.96 16.17
N VAL A 195 6.34 7.21 16.12
CA VAL A 195 6.88 7.80 14.88
C VAL A 195 8.01 6.96 14.30
N GLU A 196 9.06 6.70 15.08
CA GLU A 196 10.17 5.89 14.62
C GLU A 196 9.76 4.45 14.31
N LYS A 197 8.97 3.84 15.20
CA LYS A 197 8.52 2.45 15.06
C LYS A 197 7.70 2.27 13.79
N PHE A 198 6.81 3.21 13.48
CA PHE A 198 5.97 3.17 12.29
C PHE A 198 6.80 3.20 10.99
N VAL A 199 7.74 4.13 10.90
CA VAL A 199 8.63 4.23 9.73
C VAL A 199 9.55 3.01 9.64
N LYS A 200 10.12 2.55 10.76
CA LYS A 200 10.95 1.35 10.81
C LYS A 200 10.19 0.08 10.42
N PHE A 201 8.93 -0.03 10.83
CA PHE A 201 8.04 -1.13 10.43
C PHE A 201 7.88 -1.19 8.91
N LEU A 202 7.48 -0.09 8.28
CA LEU A 202 7.30 -0.04 6.83
C LEU A 202 8.62 -0.36 6.11
N ARG A 203 9.71 0.25 6.54
CA ARG A 203 11.03 0.00 5.96
C ARG A 203 11.48 -1.46 6.10
N TYR A 204 11.19 -2.11 7.22
CA TYR A 204 11.55 -3.50 7.45
C TYR A 204 10.94 -4.45 6.43
N TYR A 205 9.69 -4.19 6.05
CA TYR A 205 9.01 -4.96 5.01
C TYR A 205 9.27 -4.47 3.59
N GLY A 206 10.04 -3.39 3.42
CA GLY A 206 10.34 -2.79 2.13
C GLY A 206 9.17 -2.04 1.53
N LEU A 207 8.39 -1.38 2.39
CA LEU A 207 7.28 -0.52 2.01
C LEU A 207 7.73 0.94 2.02
N ASP A 208 7.52 1.64 0.91
CA ASP A 208 7.94 3.04 0.76
C ASP A 208 6.92 4.03 1.32
N GLY A 209 5.79 3.54 1.76
CA GLY A 209 4.72 4.36 2.29
C GLY A 209 3.56 3.55 2.79
N VAL A 210 2.47 4.24 3.05
CA VAL A 210 1.21 3.67 3.53
C VAL A 210 0.02 4.40 2.93
N GLY A 211 -1.02 3.67 2.59
CA GLY A 211 -2.31 4.23 2.19
C GLY A 211 -3.29 4.27 3.34
N ILE A 212 -4.04 5.34 3.43
CA ILE A 212 -5.06 5.54 4.47
C ILE A 212 -6.43 5.71 3.82
N ASN A 213 -7.37 4.87 4.23
CA ASN A 213 -8.77 4.97 3.84
C ASN A 213 -9.66 5.37 5.04
N PRO A 214 -9.94 6.67 5.24
CA PRO A 214 -10.73 7.15 6.37
C PRO A 214 -12.22 7.27 6.03
N GLU A 215 -12.85 6.20 5.62
CA GLU A 215 -14.30 6.18 5.30
C GLU A 215 -15.19 6.22 6.55
N GLY A 216 -14.75 6.93 7.56
CA GLY A 216 -15.46 7.15 8.81
C GLY A 216 -14.90 8.35 9.57
N PRO A 217 -15.47 8.72 10.72
CA PRO A 217 -14.92 9.76 11.56
C PRO A 217 -13.52 9.40 12.05
N VAL A 218 -12.57 10.34 11.89
CA VAL A 218 -11.18 10.20 12.35
C VAL A 218 -11.03 10.95 13.68
N PRO A 219 -10.99 10.25 14.81
CA PRO A 219 -10.79 10.90 16.10
C PRO A 219 -9.37 11.47 16.18
N GLN A 220 -9.18 12.49 17.00
CA GLN A 220 -7.88 13.16 17.18
C GLN A 220 -7.18 13.54 15.86
N ALA A 221 -7.94 13.96 14.85
CA ALA A 221 -7.45 14.28 13.51
C ALA A 221 -6.21 15.17 13.52
N SER A 222 -6.22 16.24 14.32
CA SER A 222 -5.07 17.15 14.43
C SER A 222 -3.80 16.44 14.93
N ALA A 223 -3.92 15.53 15.89
CA ALA A 223 -2.77 14.77 16.38
C ALA A 223 -2.28 13.75 15.33
N LEU A 224 -3.19 13.15 14.56
CA LEU A 224 -2.83 12.21 13.50
C LEU A 224 -2.13 12.92 12.32
N GLN A 225 -2.57 14.12 11.96
CA GLN A 225 -1.88 14.98 10.99
C GLN A 225 -0.45 15.29 11.44
N ASP A 226 -0.28 15.68 12.71
CA ASP A 226 1.05 15.95 13.28
C ASP A 226 1.92 14.67 13.36
N PHE A 227 1.32 13.54 13.62
CA PHE A 227 1.99 12.24 13.62
C PHE A 227 2.57 11.89 12.23
N PHE A 228 1.77 12.03 11.17
CA PHE A 228 2.26 11.77 9.80
C PHE A 228 3.33 12.77 9.38
N SER A 229 3.18 14.04 9.72
CA SER A 229 4.23 15.04 9.47
C SER A 229 5.55 14.66 10.14
N GLN A 230 5.52 14.20 11.40
CA GLN A 230 6.73 13.76 12.10
C GLN A 230 7.29 12.44 11.56
N CYS A 231 6.44 11.51 11.07
CA CYS A 231 6.91 10.31 10.38
C CYS A 231 7.70 10.68 9.11
N ARG A 232 7.25 11.66 8.35
CA ARG A 232 7.95 12.17 7.17
C ARG A 232 9.31 12.80 7.55
N GLU A 233 9.33 13.68 8.56
CA GLU A 233 10.56 14.30 9.05
C GLU A 233 11.57 13.24 9.54
N TYR A 234 11.10 12.23 10.26
CA TYR A 234 11.96 11.14 10.70
C TYR A 234 12.51 10.31 9.53
N ALA A 235 11.66 9.93 8.57
CA ALA A 235 12.08 9.18 7.39
C ALA A 235 13.10 9.96 6.57
N GLU A 236 12.90 11.26 6.38
CA GLU A 236 13.86 12.15 5.71
C GLU A 236 15.19 12.18 6.45
N SER A 237 15.19 12.26 7.78
CA SER A 237 16.39 12.30 8.62
C SER A 237 17.25 11.04 8.49
N ILE A 238 16.65 9.90 8.12
CA ILE A 238 17.36 8.63 7.89
C ILE A 238 17.56 8.31 6.41
N GLY A 239 17.27 9.26 5.51
CA GLY A 239 17.42 9.11 4.07
C GLY A 239 16.43 8.09 3.45
N TRP A 240 15.25 7.90 4.04
CA TRP A 240 14.23 7.01 3.53
C TRP A 240 13.13 7.81 2.85
N GLN A 241 12.77 7.43 1.61
CA GLN A 241 11.58 7.97 0.94
C GLN A 241 10.35 7.35 1.58
N PHE A 242 9.49 8.19 2.12
CA PHE A 242 8.29 7.77 2.83
C PHE A 242 7.10 8.57 2.29
N HIS A 243 6.04 7.87 1.90
CA HIS A 243 4.86 8.46 1.32
C HIS A 243 3.62 8.09 2.12
N VAL A 244 2.76 9.08 2.38
CA VAL A 244 1.44 8.86 2.93
C VAL A 244 0.41 9.21 1.87
N TYR A 245 -0.47 8.25 1.60
CA TYR A 245 -1.60 8.38 0.68
C TYR A 245 -2.87 8.52 1.51
N TRP A 246 -3.63 9.57 1.24
CA TRP A 246 -4.83 9.89 1.99
C TRP A 246 -6.03 9.99 1.08
N TYR A 247 -7.06 9.20 1.34
CA TYR A 247 -8.35 9.35 0.68
C TYR A 247 -9.08 10.56 1.28
N GLY A 248 -9.39 11.54 0.45
CA GLY A 248 -9.77 12.90 0.84
C GLY A 248 -11.20 13.07 1.31
N VAL A 249 -11.74 12.17 2.13
CA VAL A 249 -13.10 12.22 2.66
C VAL A 249 -13.19 12.68 4.12
N GLY A 250 -12.09 13.15 4.69
CA GLY A 250 -12.05 13.68 6.06
C GLY A 250 -11.88 15.21 6.12
N SER A 251 -12.66 15.88 6.96
CA SER A 251 -12.43 17.29 7.30
C SER A 251 -11.20 17.44 8.19
N ASN A 252 -10.68 18.67 8.36
CA ASN A 252 -9.56 18.99 9.27
C ASN A 252 -9.82 18.49 10.70
N GLY A 253 -11.06 18.55 11.16
CA GLY A 253 -11.48 18.07 12.49
C GLY A 253 -11.79 16.59 12.56
N GLY A 254 -11.64 15.85 11.45
CA GLY A 254 -11.89 14.41 11.39
C GLY A 254 -13.34 13.99 11.17
N SER A 255 -14.26 14.92 10.93
CA SER A 255 -15.61 14.58 10.48
C SER A 255 -15.57 14.09 9.04
N MET A 256 -16.44 13.14 8.71
CA MET A 256 -16.59 12.67 7.33
C MET A 256 -17.12 13.80 6.43
N ASP A 257 -16.48 14.03 5.30
CA ASP A 257 -16.85 15.00 4.28
C ASP A 257 -16.63 14.38 2.89
N LEU A 258 -17.72 13.95 2.28
CA LEU A 258 -17.72 13.27 0.97
C LEU A 258 -17.58 14.22 -0.23
N GLY A 259 -17.45 15.53 0.01
CA GLY A 259 -17.19 16.48 -1.08
C GLY A 259 -15.89 16.17 -1.82
N SER A 260 -15.93 16.26 -3.15
CA SER A 260 -14.79 15.96 -4.03
C SER A 260 -13.74 17.08 -4.11
N SER A 261 -14.03 18.28 -3.57
CA SER A 261 -13.11 19.41 -3.61
C SER A 261 -12.12 19.40 -2.44
N PHE A 262 -10.88 19.80 -2.73
CA PHE A 262 -9.91 20.17 -1.72
C PHE A 262 -10.04 21.69 -1.41
N GLY A 263 -10.12 22.03 -0.15
CA GLY A 263 -10.31 23.41 0.31
C GLY A 263 -9.99 23.56 1.80
N SER A 264 -10.35 24.73 2.37
CA SER A 264 -10.01 25.09 3.75
C SER A 264 -10.50 24.12 4.82
N SER A 265 -11.59 23.39 4.56
CA SER A 265 -12.11 22.37 5.49
C SER A 265 -11.30 21.09 5.55
N LYS A 266 -10.41 20.85 4.56
CA LYS A 266 -9.64 19.61 4.38
C LYS A 266 -8.12 19.85 4.30
N GLN A 267 -7.68 21.10 4.28
CA GLN A 267 -6.30 21.47 3.99
C GLN A 267 -5.28 20.83 4.93
N ASP A 268 -5.61 20.66 6.23
CA ASP A 268 -4.67 20.18 7.25
C ASP A 268 -4.24 18.70 7.03
N TRP A 269 -4.95 17.97 6.18
CA TRP A 269 -4.51 16.63 5.76
C TRP A 269 -3.40 16.67 4.71
N LEU A 270 -3.35 17.72 3.89
CA LEU A 270 -2.28 17.87 2.91
C LEU A 270 -1.17 18.78 3.41
N TRP A 271 -1.55 19.94 3.96
CA TRP A 271 -0.64 21.02 4.32
C TRP A 271 -1.08 21.69 5.63
N LYS A 272 -0.27 21.57 6.66
CA LYS A 272 -0.54 22.11 8.00
C LYS A 272 0.68 22.79 8.56
N ASN A 273 0.53 23.99 9.09
CA ASN A 273 1.61 24.78 9.71
C ASN A 273 2.84 24.92 8.76
N ASN A 274 2.60 25.21 7.49
CA ASN A 274 3.61 25.31 6.43
C ASN A 274 4.45 24.03 6.23
N LYS A 275 3.89 22.86 6.54
CA LYS A 275 4.51 21.56 6.35
C LYS A 275 3.56 20.62 5.62
N GLN A 276 4.15 19.78 4.80
CA GLN A 276 3.41 18.69 4.14
C GLN A 276 3.08 17.61 5.17
N VAL A 277 1.83 17.17 5.15
CA VAL A 277 1.32 16.09 6.02
C VAL A 277 1.25 14.77 5.26
N VAL A 278 0.56 14.77 4.11
CA VAL A 278 0.50 13.60 3.23
C VAL A 278 1.08 13.93 1.86
N ASP A 279 1.54 12.92 1.14
CA ASP A 279 2.21 13.08 -0.15
C ASP A 279 1.24 13.00 -1.33
N MET A 280 0.17 12.27 -1.15
CA MET A 280 -0.88 12.08 -2.14
C MET A 280 -2.23 12.24 -1.46
N TYR A 281 -2.90 13.32 -1.81
CA TYR A 281 -4.27 13.57 -1.37
C TYR A 281 -5.21 13.18 -2.51
N MET A 282 -5.91 12.09 -2.35
CA MET A 282 -6.81 11.56 -3.35
C MET A 282 -8.16 12.27 -3.26
N LEU A 283 -8.51 13.04 -4.27
CA LEU A 283 -9.82 13.68 -4.39
C LEU A 283 -10.90 12.60 -4.50
N ASN A 284 -12.03 12.82 -3.85
CA ASN A 284 -13.16 11.90 -3.96
C ASN A 284 -13.71 11.86 -5.39
N TYR A 285 -14.52 10.89 -5.69
CA TYR A 285 -15.25 10.75 -6.96
C TYR A 285 -15.96 12.07 -7.32
N ASP A 286 -16.29 12.26 -8.58
CA ASP A 286 -16.85 13.53 -9.11
C ASP A 286 -15.90 14.76 -9.06
N TRP A 287 -14.60 14.50 -8.93
CA TRP A 287 -13.56 15.53 -8.88
C TRP A 287 -13.53 16.44 -10.14
N GLY A 288 -14.10 16.00 -11.25
CA GLY A 288 -14.03 16.73 -12.52
C GLY A 288 -14.50 18.18 -12.46
N TYR A 289 -15.46 18.48 -11.58
CA TYR A 289 -15.95 19.84 -11.36
C TYR A 289 -15.11 20.67 -10.38
N SER A 290 -14.24 20.04 -9.61
CA SER A 290 -13.51 20.68 -8.53
C SER A 290 -11.98 20.63 -8.67
N ALA A 291 -11.45 19.92 -9.66
CA ALA A 291 -10.01 19.72 -9.81
C ALA A 291 -9.24 21.05 -9.94
N SER A 292 -9.72 21.95 -10.82
CA SER A 292 -9.05 23.24 -11.04
C SER A 292 -9.08 24.14 -9.80
N SER A 293 -10.22 24.25 -9.14
CA SER A 293 -10.34 25.04 -7.90
C SER A 293 -9.53 24.44 -6.75
N SER A 294 -9.49 23.12 -6.65
CA SER A 294 -8.67 22.39 -5.69
C SER A 294 -7.17 22.65 -5.88
N ALA A 295 -6.70 22.61 -7.13
CA ALA A 295 -5.31 22.90 -7.47
C ALA A 295 -4.95 24.36 -7.15
N SER A 296 -5.80 25.32 -7.54
CA SER A 296 -5.58 26.74 -7.22
C SER A 296 -5.56 27.00 -5.71
N TYR A 297 -6.41 26.31 -4.96
CA TYR A 297 -6.39 26.43 -3.49
C TYR A 297 -5.10 25.84 -2.88
N ALA A 298 -4.63 24.70 -3.38
CA ALA A 298 -3.37 24.12 -2.92
C ALA A 298 -2.19 25.09 -3.15
N GLU A 299 -2.10 25.70 -4.32
CA GLU A 299 -1.11 26.74 -4.63
C GLU A 299 -1.22 27.94 -3.70
N GLN A 300 -2.43 28.40 -3.42
CA GLN A 300 -2.69 29.55 -2.54
C GLN A 300 -2.14 29.33 -1.13
N ILE A 301 -2.23 28.10 -0.61
CA ILE A 301 -1.73 27.77 0.75
C ILE A 301 -0.25 27.37 0.75
N GLY A 302 0.43 27.35 -0.39
CA GLY A 302 1.83 26.98 -0.53
C GLY A 302 2.09 25.49 -0.70
N ALA A 303 1.04 24.68 -0.88
CA ALA A 303 1.17 23.27 -1.18
C ALA A 303 1.41 23.04 -2.69
N ASN A 304 2.07 21.93 -3.04
CA ASN A 304 2.24 21.56 -4.43
C ASN A 304 0.92 20.98 -5.00
N PRO A 305 0.30 21.58 -6.01
CA PRO A 305 -0.95 21.09 -6.59
C PRO A 305 -0.85 19.68 -7.19
N TYR A 306 0.35 19.24 -7.58
CA TYR A 306 0.59 17.89 -8.07
C TYR A 306 0.55 16.80 -6.99
N THR A 307 0.34 17.18 -5.73
CA THR A 307 0.03 16.24 -4.64
C THR A 307 -1.45 15.90 -4.54
N LEU A 308 -2.30 16.57 -5.31
CA LEU A 308 -3.71 16.23 -5.45
C LEU A 308 -3.89 15.20 -6.58
N TYR A 309 -4.47 14.08 -6.26
CA TYR A 309 -4.70 12.96 -7.18
C TYR A 309 -6.18 12.82 -7.49
N ALA A 310 -6.49 12.76 -8.77
CA ALA A 310 -7.83 12.45 -9.25
C ALA A 310 -8.01 10.93 -9.29
N VAL A 311 -9.11 10.44 -8.73
CA VAL A 311 -9.46 9.01 -8.86
C VAL A 311 -9.98 8.73 -10.27
N SER A 312 -9.51 7.65 -10.87
CA SER A 312 -10.03 7.11 -12.11
C SER A 312 -10.26 5.61 -11.94
N TYR A 313 -11.35 5.11 -12.55
CA TYR A 313 -11.67 3.69 -12.60
C TYR A 313 -11.08 3.03 -13.84
#